data_46852862c1089cbf2bb80bad86f42c5f
#
_entry.id   46852862c1089cbf2bb80bad86f42c5f
#
_cell.length_a   1.000
_cell.length_b   1.000
_cell.length_c   1.000
_cell.angle_alpha   90.00
_cell.angle_beta   90.00
_cell.angle_gamma   90.00
#
_symmetry.space_group_name_H-M   'P 1'
#
loop_
_entity.id
_entity.type
_entity.pdbx_description
1 polymer ?
#
loop_
_entity_poly.entity_id
_entity_poly.type
_entity_poly.pdbx_seq_one_letter_code
_entity_poly.pdbx_strand_id
1 'polypeptide(L)'
;MTALAPVLNDIDRDLDNALERLFAFLRIPSISTDPAFAPQCRDAATWLAGTLTALGFETGIHETSLHPVVLAHAPKPGTPHVLFYGHYDVQPVDPLNLWETPPFEPRLATDAAGKTTIVGRGASDDKGQVMTFIEACRAWKAMEGELPCGVTILIEGAEEN
;
A
#
# COMPACT_ATOMS: atom_id res chain seq x y z
N MET A 1 21.98 11.78 -15.10
CA MET A 1 21.74 10.63 -14.19
C MET A 1 21.16 11.22 -12.90
N THR A 2 19.93 10.94 -12.61
CA THR A 2 19.25 11.35 -11.38
C THR A 2 19.96 10.70 -10.19
N ALA A 3 20.35 11.50 -9.20
CA ALA A 3 21.08 10.96 -8.05
C ALA A 3 20.09 10.19 -7.14
N LEU A 4 20.27 8.90 -6.96
CA LEU A 4 19.46 8.06 -6.08
C LEU A 4 19.55 8.51 -4.61
N ALA A 5 20.69 9.01 -4.18
CA ALA A 5 20.93 9.41 -2.79
C ALA A 5 19.92 10.43 -2.22
N PRO A 6 19.51 11.51 -2.91
CA PRO A 6 18.47 12.40 -2.41
C PRO A 6 17.14 11.71 -2.17
N VAL A 7 16.74 10.76 -3.03
CA VAL A 7 15.49 10.00 -2.89
C VAL A 7 15.54 9.09 -1.67
N LEU A 8 16.65 8.38 -1.45
CA LEU A 8 16.84 7.55 -0.27
C LEU A 8 16.84 8.36 1.03
N ASN A 9 17.52 9.52 1.02
CA ASN A 9 17.52 10.42 2.17
C ASN A 9 16.11 11.00 2.47
N ASP A 10 15.28 11.18 1.44
CA ASP A 10 13.90 11.63 1.62
C ASP A 10 13.05 10.55 2.27
N ILE A 11 13.21 9.28 1.84
CA ILE A 11 12.55 8.12 2.45
C ILE A 11 12.88 8.04 3.95
N ASP A 12 14.16 8.14 4.31
CA ASP A 12 14.61 8.10 5.71
C ASP A 12 14.03 9.25 6.53
N ARG A 13 14.00 10.45 5.95
CA ARG A 13 13.47 11.65 6.60
C ARG A 13 11.96 11.62 6.81
N ASP A 14 11.20 11.01 5.88
CA ASP A 14 9.73 10.95 5.92
C ASP A 14 9.19 9.63 6.52
N LEU A 15 10.07 8.81 7.13
CA LEU A 15 9.73 7.46 7.60
C LEU A 15 8.54 7.47 8.57
N ASP A 16 8.49 8.40 9.52
CA ASP A 16 7.40 8.48 10.49
C ASP A 16 6.05 8.74 9.79
N ASN A 17 6.02 9.64 8.80
CA ASN A 17 4.80 9.89 8.03
C ASN A 17 4.45 8.70 7.12
N ALA A 18 5.44 8.00 6.57
CA ALA A 18 5.21 6.79 5.77
C ALA A 18 4.59 5.68 6.63
N LEU A 19 5.05 5.51 7.87
CA LEU A 19 4.46 4.59 8.84
C LEU A 19 3.02 4.96 9.19
N GLU A 20 2.72 6.25 9.42
CA GLU A 20 1.35 6.69 9.69
C GLU A 20 0.41 6.43 8.50
N ARG A 21 0.86 6.63 7.26
CA ARG A 21 0.09 6.29 6.06
C ARG A 21 -0.14 4.79 5.95
N LEU A 22 0.88 3.97 6.19
CA LEU A 22 0.73 2.51 6.24
C LEU A 22 -0.26 2.10 7.33
N PHE A 23 -0.16 2.67 8.53
CA PHE A 23 -1.07 2.36 9.64
C PHE A 23 -2.52 2.76 9.33
N ALA A 24 -2.72 3.90 8.65
CA ALA A 24 -4.05 4.28 8.19
C ALA A 24 -4.64 3.22 7.23
N PHE A 25 -3.83 2.69 6.33
CA PHE A 25 -4.25 1.64 5.40
C PHE A 25 -4.48 0.29 6.10
N LEU A 26 -3.63 -0.09 7.06
CA LEU A 26 -3.77 -1.33 7.83
C LEU A 26 -5.02 -1.35 8.74
N ARG A 27 -5.50 -0.18 9.17
CA ARG A 27 -6.73 -0.07 9.98
C ARG A 27 -8.01 -0.40 9.21
N ILE A 28 -7.96 -0.47 7.89
CA ILE A 28 -9.11 -0.86 7.06
C ILE A 28 -9.17 -2.40 7.00
N PRO A 29 -10.18 -3.05 7.60
CA PRO A 29 -10.25 -4.51 7.66
C PRO A 29 -10.82 -5.11 6.37
N SER A 30 -10.08 -5.03 5.28
CA SER A 30 -10.47 -5.48 3.94
C SER A 30 -10.39 -7.00 3.77
N ILE A 31 -11.12 -7.76 4.58
CA ILE A 31 -11.19 -9.22 4.51
C ILE A 31 -12.08 -9.60 3.32
N SER A 32 -11.48 -10.14 2.26
CA SER A 32 -12.20 -10.40 0.99
C SER A 32 -13.12 -11.62 1.05
N THR A 33 -12.75 -12.64 1.83
CA THR A 33 -13.46 -13.92 1.92
C THR A 33 -14.77 -13.86 2.72
N ASP A 34 -15.02 -12.76 3.47
CA ASP A 34 -16.24 -12.57 4.25
C ASP A 34 -17.10 -11.44 3.67
N PRO A 35 -18.30 -11.71 3.14
CA PRO A 35 -19.20 -10.69 2.59
C PRO A 35 -19.54 -9.55 3.54
N ALA A 36 -19.46 -9.77 4.86
CA ALA A 36 -19.68 -8.71 5.85
C ALA A 36 -18.66 -7.57 5.74
N PHE A 37 -17.46 -7.85 5.21
CA PHE A 37 -16.39 -6.87 5.02
C PHE A 37 -16.34 -6.28 3.59
N ALA A 38 -17.30 -6.58 2.73
CA ALA A 38 -17.33 -5.99 1.37
C ALA A 38 -17.30 -4.44 1.37
N PRO A 39 -17.97 -3.72 2.30
CA PRO A 39 -17.81 -2.27 2.40
C PRO A 39 -16.36 -1.85 2.70
N GLN A 40 -15.65 -2.55 3.58
CA GLN A 40 -14.26 -2.24 3.93
C GLN A 40 -13.28 -2.55 2.80
N CYS A 41 -13.56 -3.57 1.98
CA CYS A 41 -12.81 -3.79 0.73
C CYS A 41 -12.98 -2.58 -0.22
N ARG A 42 -14.20 -2.04 -0.33
CA ARG A 42 -14.47 -0.81 -1.08
C ARG A 42 -13.75 0.41 -0.49
N ASP A 43 -13.74 0.54 0.84
CA ASP A 43 -13.04 1.63 1.53
C ASP A 43 -11.53 1.56 1.26
N ALA A 44 -10.92 0.36 1.27
CA ALA A 44 -9.52 0.15 0.95
C ALA A 44 -9.19 0.56 -0.50
N ALA A 45 -10.02 0.15 -1.47
CA ALA A 45 -9.87 0.56 -2.87
C ALA A 45 -9.98 2.09 -3.02
N THR A 46 -10.92 2.72 -2.33
CA THR A 46 -11.14 4.17 -2.35
C THR A 46 -9.96 4.91 -1.73
N TRP A 47 -9.44 4.42 -0.62
CA TRP A 47 -8.26 5.00 0.04
C TRP A 47 -7.03 4.96 -0.87
N LEU A 48 -6.78 3.81 -1.52
CA LEU A 48 -5.69 3.64 -2.48
C LEU A 48 -5.83 4.58 -3.68
N ALA A 49 -7.02 4.62 -4.27
CA ALA A 49 -7.29 5.50 -5.42
C ALA A 49 -7.06 6.97 -5.06
N GLY A 50 -7.51 7.41 -3.88
CA GLY A 50 -7.26 8.75 -3.37
C GLY A 50 -5.77 9.04 -3.17
N THR A 51 -5.04 8.09 -2.59
CA THR A 51 -3.59 8.19 -2.36
C THR A 51 -2.81 8.30 -3.67
N LEU A 52 -3.13 7.47 -4.67
CA LEU A 52 -2.47 7.48 -5.98
C LEU A 52 -2.83 8.72 -6.81
N THR A 53 -4.09 9.16 -6.74
CA THR A 53 -4.52 10.42 -7.37
C THR A 53 -3.76 11.63 -6.77
N ALA A 54 -3.62 11.67 -5.45
CA ALA A 54 -2.87 12.74 -4.78
C ALA A 54 -1.37 12.75 -5.17
N LEU A 55 -0.83 11.60 -5.56
CA LEU A 55 0.50 11.47 -6.15
C LEU A 55 0.54 11.82 -7.64
N GLY A 56 -0.59 12.19 -8.26
CA GLY A 56 -0.67 12.59 -9.65
C GLY A 56 -0.64 11.44 -10.64
N PHE A 57 -1.12 10.25 -10.23
CA PHE A 57 -1.45 9.18 -11.16
C PHE A 57 -2.86 9.42 -11.73
N GLU A 58 -3.07 9.06 -12.99
CA GLU A 58 -4.40 8.86 -13.55
C GLU A 58 -4.94 7.55 -12.97
N THR A 59 -5.98 7.65 -12.11
CA THR A 59 -6.43 6.54 -11.26
C THR A 59 -7.90 6.24 -11.48
N GLY A 60 -8.23 4.95 -11.58
CA GLY A 60 -9.60 4.43 -11.67
C GLY A 60 -9.85 3.27 -10.72
N ILE A 61 -11.10 3.15 -10.25
CA ILE A 61 -11.61 1.98 -9.53
C ILE A 61 -12.50 1.23 -10.52
N HIS A 62 -12.17 -0.04 -10.75
CA HIS A 62 -12.87 -0.89 -11.72
C HIS A 62 -13.59 -2.01 -11.00
N GLU A 63 -14.91 -2.09 -11.22
CA GLU A 63 -15.74 -3.14 -10.64
C GLU A 63 -15.40 -4.49 -11.23
N THR A 64 -15.41 -5.51 -10.38
CA THR A 64 -15.29 -6.92 -10.76
C THR A 64 -16.48 -7.73 -10.22
N SER A 65 -16.50 -9.03 -10.49
CA SER A 65 -17.50 -9.93 -9.90
C SER A 65 -17.31 -10.16 -8.39
N LEU A 66 -16.14 -9.81 -7.85
CA LEU A 66 -15.81 -9.94 -6.42
C LEU A 66 -15.58 -8.55 -5.81
N HIS A 67 -14.34 -8.13 -5.69
CA HIS A 67 -13.96 -6.82 -5.14
C HIS A 67 -13.32 -5.94 -6.22
N PRO A 68 -13.39 -4.60 -6.09
CA PRO A 68 -12.87 -3.70 -7.12
C PRO A 68 -11.35 -3.82 -7.30
N VAL A 69 -10.89 -3.53 -8.53
CA VAL A 69 -9.47 -3.36 -8.85
C VAL A 69 -9.16 -1.87 -8.93
N VAL A 70 -8.06 -1.44 -8.35
CA VAL A 70 -7.51 -0.09 -8.51
C VAL A 70 -6.43 -0.12 -9.59
N LEU A 71 -6.62 0.68 -10.63
CA LEU A 71 -5.64 0.88 -11.69
C LEU A 71 -5.17 2.32 -11.68
N ALA A 72 -3.86 2.52 -11.62
CA ALA A 72 -3.26 3.84 -11.66
C ALA A 72 -2.15 3.90 -12.69
N HIS A 73 -2.10 4.99 -13.47
CA HIS A 73 -1.20 5.12 -14.60
C HIS A 73 -0.47 6.47 -14.59
N ALA A 74 0.84 6.44 -14.75
CA ALA A 74 1.69 7.60 -14.91
C ALA A 74 2.65 7.34 -16.08
N PRO A 75 2.25 7.70 -17.33
CA PRO A 75 3.07 7.47 -18.50
C PRO A 75 4.29 8.41 -18.52
N LYS A 76 5.41 7.89 -19.01
CA LYS A 76 6.60 8.70 -19.33
C LYS A 76 7.15 8.25 -20.69
N PRO A 77 6.71 8.88 -21.80
CA PRO A 77 7.15 8.50 -23.13
C PRO A 77 8.67 8.52 -23.31
N GLY A 78 9.20 7.56 -24.03
CA GLY A 78 10.66 7.46 -24.29
C GLY A 78 11.47 6.84 -23.16
N THR A 79 10.82 6.36 -22.10
CA THR A 79 11.46 5.64 -20.98
C THR A 79 10.92 4.21 -20.87
N PRO A 80 11.62 3.31 -20.15
CA PRO A 80 11.04 2.04 -19.75
C PRO A 80 9.72 2.22 -19.00
N HIS A 81 8.87 1.19 -19.01
CA HIS A 81 7.61 1.19 -18.29
C HIS A 81 7.57 0.04 -17.28
N VAL A 82 7.25 0.34 -16.03
CA VAL A 82 7.14 -0.64 -14.94
C VAL A 82 5.65 -0.91 -14.67
N LEU A 83 5.27 -2.17 -14.60
CA LEU A 83 4.00 -2.61 -14.04
C LEU A 83 4.27 -3.14 -12.63
N PHE A 84 3.63 -2.52 -11.64
CA PHE A 84 3.57 -3.00 -10.28
C PHE A 84 2.22 -3.69 -10.06
N TYR A 85 2.25 -4.88 -9.47
CA TYR A 85 1.08 -5.63 -9.04
C TYR A 85 1.14 -5.87 -7.54
N GLY A 86 -0.01 -5.80 -6.89
CA GLY A 86 -0.21 -6.13 -5.49
C GLY A 86 -1.70 -6.29 -5.18
N HIS A 87 -2.02 -6.55 -3.91
CA HIS A 87 -3.42 -6.65 -3.46
C HIS A 87 -3.67 -5.88 -2.15
N TYR A 88 -4.92 -5.49 -1.93
CA TYR A 88 -5.30 -4.75 -0.74
C TYR A 88 -6.17 -5.56 0.22
N ASP A 89 -6.67 -6.70 -0.22
CA ASP A 89 -7.42 -7.60 0.65
C ASP A 89 -6.49 -8.38 1.59
N VAL A 90 -7.07 -8.95 2.61
CA VAL A 90 -6.34 -9.65 3.66
C VAL A 90 -7.12 -10.87 4.12
N GLN A 91 -6.40 -11.89 4.60
CA GLN A 91 -6.95 -13.08 5.23
C GLN A 91 -7.76 -12.73 6.48
N PRO A 92 -8.75 -13.57 6.85
CA PRO A 92 -9.40 -13.54 8.15
C PRO A 92 -8.40 -13.55 9.31
N VAL A 93 -8.84 -13.08 10.46
CA VAL A 93 -7.98 -12.89 11.64
C VAL A 93 -8.18 -13.98 12.69
N ASP A 94 -9.00 -14.98 12.40
CA ASP A 94 -9.23 -16.09 13.33
C ASP A 94 -8.02 -17.03 13.45
N PRO A 95 -7.77 -17.58 14.65
CA PRO A 95 -8.48 -17.31 15.90
C PRO A 95 -7.98 -16.03 16.60
N LEU A 96 -8.90 -15.13 16.96
CA LEU A 96 -8.59 -13.83 17.57
C LEU A 96 -7.81 -13.92 18.89
N ASN A 97 -7.96 -15.01 19.63
CA ASN A 97 -7.27 -15.20 20.91
C ASN A 97 -5.76 -15.49 20.78
N LEU A 98 -5.23 -15.65 19.58
CA LEU A 98 -3.79 -15.76 19.32
C LEU A 98 -3.12 -14.42 19.03
N TRP A 99 -3.91 -13.37 18.84
CA TRP A 99 -3.36 -12.04 18.67
C TRP A 99 -3.07 -11.38 20.02
N GLU A 100 -1.87 -10.87 20.20
CA GLU A 100 -1.49 -10.12 21.41
C GLU A 100 -2.18 -8.73 21.48
N THR A 101 -2.49 -8.16 20.33
CA THR A 101 -3.19 -6.88 20.17
C THR A 101 -4.20 -7.00 19.03
N PRO A 102 -5.24 -6.16 18.98
CA PRO A 102 -6.21 -6.21 17.89
C PRO A 102 -5.55 -6.18 16.51
N PRO A 103 -5.88 -7.10 15.59
CA PRO A 103 -5.15 -7.27 14.33
C PRO A 103 -5.19 -6.05 13.39
N PHE A 104 -6.21 -5.20 13.50
CA PHE A 104 -6.36 -3.96 12.73
C PHE A 104 -5.98 -2.69 13.52
N GLU A 105 -5.29 -2.85 14.65
CA GLU A 105 -4.62 -1.77 15.39
C GLU A 105 -3.10 -1.93 15.22
N PRO A 106 -2.54 -1.51 14.07
CA PRO A 106 -1.13 -1.72 13.77
C PRO A 106 -0.23 -0.98 14.77
N ARG A 107 0.90 -1.59 15.10
CA ARG A 107 1.88 -1.04 16.02
C ARG A 107 3.31 -1.41 15.64
N LEU A 108 4.27 -0.67 16.14
CA LEU A 108 5.66 -1.11 16.17
C LEU A 108 5.90 -2.00 17.40
N ALA A 109 6.62 -3.08 17.21
CA ALA A 109 7.10 -3.95 18.26
C ALA A 109 8.61 -4.14 18.11
N THR A 110 9.34 -4.06 19.22
CA THR A 110 10.79 -4.27 19.23
C THR A 110 11.08 -5.54 20.03
N ASP A 111 11.80 -6.46 19.41
CA ASP A 111 12.20 -7.72 20.05
C ASP A 111 13.40 -7.54 21.00
N ALA A 112 13.78 -8.61 21.69
CA ALA A 112 14.90 -8.61 22.64
C ALA A 112 16.27 -8.35 21.96
N ALA A 113 16.37 -8.51 20.65
CA ALA A 113 17.57 -8.20 19.87
C ALA A 113 17.60 -6.75 19.37
N GLY A 114 16.57 -5.95 19.69
CA GLY A 114 16.43 -4.57 19.26
C GLY A 114 15.89 -4.40 17.83
N LYS A 115 15.42 -5.48 17.19
CA LYS A 115 14.79 -5.41 15.87
C LYS A 115 13.36 -4.92 15.98
N THR A 116 13.05 -3.79 15.33
CA THR A 116 11.70 -3.25 15.25
C THR A 116 10.96 -3.84 14.04
N THR A 117 9.71 -4.27 14.27
CA THR A 117 8.81 -4.83 13.27
C THR A 117 7.45 -4.15 13.35
N ILE A 118 6.74 -4.14 12.23
CA ILE A 118 5.34 -3.70 12.16
C ILE A 118 4.46 -4.93 12.42
N VAL A 119 3.57 -4.82 13.39
CA VAL A 119 2.63 -5.90 13.75
C VAL A 119 1.21 -5.45 13.43
N GLY A 120 0.50 -6.24 12.64
CA GLY A 120 -0.88 -6.02 12.23
C GLY A 120 -1.26 -6.90 11.04
N ARG A 121 -2.54 -7.17 10.81
CA ARG A 121 -3.01 -7.92 9.64
C ARG A 121 -2.71 -7.11 8.37
N GLY A 122 -2.13 -7.75 7.34
CA GLY A 122 -1.73 -7.12 6.09
C GLY A 122 -0.39 -6.37 6.13
N ALA A 123 0.31 -6.33 7.29
CA ALA A 123 1.58 -5.63 7.41
C ALA A 123 2.69 -6.22 6.53
N SER A 124 2.65 -7.53 6.27
CA SER A 124 3.58 -8.22 5.37
C SER A 124 2.90 -8.61 4.06
N ASP A 125 1.64 -8.99 4.09
CA ASP A 125 0.87 -9.54 2.99
C ASP A 125 -0.48 -8.83 2.87
N ASP A 126 -0.68 -7.92 1.89
CA ASP A 126 0.32 -7.36 0.98
C ASP A 126 0.41 -5.83 1.12
N LYS A 127 -0.42 -5.22 2.01
CA LYS A 127 -0.51 -3.75 2.19
C LYS A 127 0.84 -3.10 2.50
N GLY A 128 1.70 -3.78 3.28
CA GLY A 128 3.04 -3.26 3.57
C GLY A 128 3.91 -3.19 2.32
N GLN A 129 3.88 -4.20 1.46
CA GLN A 129 4.65 -4.23 0.21
C GLN A 129 4.10 -3.22 -0.80
N VAL A 130 2.76 -3.13 -0.93
CA VAL A 130 2.08 -2.10 -1.74
C VAL A 130 2.53 -0.71 -1.32
N MET A 131 2.51 -0.41 -0.02
CA MET A 131 2.94 0.90 0.49
C MET A 131 4.42 1.16 0.27
N THR A 132 5.29 0.16 0.33
CA THR A 132 6.71 0.31 0.03
C THR A 132 6.92 0.87 -1.39
N PHE A 133 6.17 0.36 -2.38
CA PHE A 133 6.25 0.86 -3.75
C PHE A 133 5.64 2.26 -3.90
N ILE A 134 4.50 2.52 -3.25
CA ILE A 134 3.83 3.84 -3.29
C ILE A 134 4.72 4.92 -2.66
N GLU A 135 5.37 4.64 -1.53
CA GLU A 135 6.27 5.59 -0.86
C GLU A 135 7.56 5.83 -1.68
N ALA A 136 8.08 4.83 -2.38
CA ALA A 136 9.15 5.04 -3.34
C ALA A 136 8.73 6.00 -4.47
N CYS A 137 7.52 5.85 -5.02
CA CYS A 137 6.98 6.79 -6.01
C CYS A 137 6.82 8.20 -5.41
N ARG A 138 6.38 8.31 -4.15
CA ARG A 138 6.24 9.57 -3.43
C ARG A 138 7.58 10.29 -3.32
N ALA A 139 8.63 9.62 -2.84
CA ALA A 139 9.96 10.18 -2.67
C ALA A 139 10.57 10.64 -4.01
N TRP A 140 10.41 9.85 -5.09
CA TRP A 140 10.84 10.26 -6.41
C TRP A 140 10.17 11.57 -6.85
N LYS A 141 8.85 11.67 -6.70
CA LYS A 141 8.10 12.86 -7.10
C LYS A 141 8.41 14.06 -6.22
N ALA A 142 8.67 13.85 -4.93
CA ALA A 142 9.06 14.93 -4.02
C ALA A 142 10.44 15.51 -4.37
N MET A 143 11.40 14.67 -4.73
CA MET A 143 12.77 15.10 -5.01
C MET A 143 13.00 15.56 -6.45
N GLU A 144 12.36 14.91 -7.41
CA GLU A 144 12.63 15.13 -8.84
C GLU A 144 11.44 15.77 -9.59
N GLY A 145 10.28 15.92 -8.92
CA GLY A 145 9.05 16.42 -9.53
C GLY A 145 8.31 15.39 -10.39
N GLU A 146 8.98 14.33 -10.82
CA GLU A 146 8.42 13.27 -11.68
C GLU A 146 9.02 11.89 -11.37
N LEU A 147 8.39 10.83 -11.87
CA LEU A 147 8.92 9.47 -11.78
C LEU A 147 10.08 9.26 -12.77
N PRO A 148 11.04 8.36 -12.48
CA PRO A 148 12.19 8.09 -13.36
C PRO A 148 11.79 7.37 -14.65
N CYS A 149 10.63 6.69 -14.67
CA CYS A 149 10.10 5.92 -15.80
C CYS A 149 8.57 5.96 -15.80
N GLY A 150 7.95 5.43 -16.85
CA GLY A 150 6.51 5.17 -16.85
C GLY A 150 6.15 4.11 -15.83
N VAL A 151 5.02 4.28 -15.12
CA VAL A 151 4.55 3.34 -14.10
C VAL A 151 3.06 3.09 -14.28
N THR A 152 2.68 1.82 -14.22
CA THR A 152 1.30 1.37 -14.02
C THR A 152 1.24 0.56 -12.73
N ILE A 153 0.26 0.85 -11.90
CA ILE A 153 0.01 0.15 -10.64
C ILE A 153 -1.35 -0.52 -10.76
N LEU A 154 -1.39 -1.84 -10.60
CA LEU A 154 -2.61 -2.64 -10.54
C LEU A 154 -2.69 -3.28 -9.16
N ILE A 155 -3.74 -2.97 -8.41
CA ILE A 155 -3.96 -3.51 -7.06
C ILE A 155 -5.35 -4.11 -7.00
N GLU A 156 -5.43 -5.41 -6.77
CA GLU A 156 -6.68 -6.13 -6.66
C GLU A 156 -7.17 -6.30 -5.23
N GLY A 157 -8.41 -6.77 -5.06
CA GLY A 157 -9.04 -6.94 -3.76
C GLY A 157 -9.63 -8.33 -3.53
N ALA A 158 -9.16 -9.34 -4.26
CA ALA A 158 -9.68 -10.70 -4.20
C ALA A 158 -8.58 -11.76 -4.37
N GLU A 159 -7.33 -11.43 -4.05
CA GLU A 159 -6.20 -12.36 -4.13
C GLU A 159 -6.33 -13.49 -3.11
N GLU A 160 -6.87 -13.15 -1.94
CA GLU A 160 -7.00 -14.04 -0.79
C GLU A 160 -8.31 -14.88 -0.80
N ASN A 161 -9.07 -14.84 -1.89
CA ASN A 161 -10.33 -15.58 -2.07
C ASN A 161 -10.12 -16.99 -2.60
#